data_33005acec6a8700fcbc9fc51f2dba0ad
#
_entry.id   33005acec6a8700fcbc9fc51f2dba0ad
#
_cell.length_a   1.000
_cell.length_b   1.000
_cell.length_c   1.000
_cell.angle_alpha   90.00
_cell.angle_beta   90.00
_cell.angle_gamma   90.00
#
_symmetry.space_group_name_H-M   'P 1'
#
loop_
_entity.id
_entity.type
_entity.pdbx_description
1 polymer ?
#
loop_
_entity_poly.entity_id
_entity_poly.type
_entity_poly.pdbx_seq_one_letter_code
_entity_poly.pdbx_strand_id
1 'polypeptide(L)'
;MDDLTNEQKLLLTAMYRDYLELSKRVGPEKANRFGDSDEINYKYFIDRSNDYVSTLCWTLKRKGYIDCYSGDNKANGISITDDTIIYFENKFKNNVSKVLDAINELLNFVPLFK
;
A
#
# COMPACT_ATOMS: atom_id res chain seq x y z
N MET A 1 -5.54 -11.68 4.87
CA MET A 1 -6.07 -10.63 3.97
C MET A 1 -7.38 -11.00 3.28
N ASP A 2 -8.10 -11.96 3.82
CA ASP A 2 -9.37 -12.38 3.22
C ASP A 2 -10.49 -11.35 3.37
N ASP A 3 -10.29 -10.37 4.24
CA ASP A 3 -11.22 -9.28 4.48
C ASP A 3 -11.01 -8.06 3.57
N LEU A 4 -10.15 -8.19 2.56
CA LEU A 4 -9.81 -7.10 1.65
C LEU A 4 -10.36 -7.33 0.25
N THR A 5 -10.73 -6.23 -0.41
CA THR A 5 -11.03 -6.25 -1.84
C THR A 5 -9.76 -6.43 -2.65
N ASN A 6 -9.89 -6.79 -3.93
CA ASN A 6 -8.73 -6.90 -4.81
C ASN A 6 -7.97 -5.58 -4.93
N GLU A 7 -8.69 -4.46 -4.95
CA GLU A 7 -8.09 -3.13 -5.03
C GLU A 7 -7.29 -2.81 -3.77
N GLN A 8 -7.81 -3.14 -2.59
CA GLN A 8 -7.11 -2.97 -1.32
C GLN A 8 -5.85 -3.84 -1.26
N LYS A 9 -5.95 -5.09 -1.69
CA LYS A 9 -4.79 -6.01 -1.76
C LYS A 9 -3.72 -5.46 -2.70
N LEU A 10 -4.15 -4.94 -3.85
CA LEU A 10 -3.24 -4.40 -4.86
C LEU A 10 -2.47 -3.20 -4.31
N LEU A 11 -3.18 -2.27 -3.64
CA LEU A 11 -2.53 -1.12 -3.04
C LEU A 11 -1.48 -1.54 -2.01
N LEU A 12 -1.86 -2.42 -1.08
CA LEU A 12 -0.92 -2.88 -0.05
C LEU A 12 0.29 -3.60 -0.64
N THR A 13 0.06 -4.45 -1.64
CA THR A 13 1.14 -5.22 -2.27
C THR A 13 2.10 -4.29 -3.01
N ALA A 14 1.57 -3.27 -3.70
CA ALA A 14 2.40 -2.27 -4.38
C ALA A 14 3.19 -1.41 -3.40
N MET A 15 2.57 -1.01 -2.28
CA MET A 15 3.28 -0.29 -1.23
C MET A 15 4.40 -1.14 -0.65
N TYR A 16 4.13 -2.43 -0.41
CA TYR A 16 5.15 -3.34 0.09
C TYR A 16 6.31 -3.50 -0.89
N ARG A 17 6.04 -3.60 -2.19
CA ARG A 17 7.09 -3.64 -3.21
C ARG A 17 8.00 -2.42 -3.10
N ASP A 18 7.42 -1.23 -3.02
CA ASP A 18 8.20 0.00 -2.94
C ASP A 18 8.97 0.07 -1.63
N TYR A 19 8.36 -0.34 -0.53
CA TYR A 19 9.04 -0.46 0.76
C TYR A 19 10.24 -1.39 0.67
N LEU A 20 10.06 -2.57 0.08
CA LEU A 20 11.11 -3.58 -0.02
C LEU A 20 12.31 -3.09 -0.84
N GLU A 21 12.04 -2.47 -1.97
CA GLU A 21 13.07 -1.92 -2.84
C GLU A 21 13.81 -0.74 -2.19
N LEU A 22 13.08 0.17 -1.60
CA LEU A 22 13.66 1.37 -1.00
C LEU A 22 14.43 1.05 0.28
N SER A 23 13.95 0.08 1.07
CA SER A 23 14.60 -0.28 2.34
C SER A 23 16.04 -0.77 2.15
N LYS A 24 16.36 -1.30 0.97
CA LYS A 24 17.73 -1.74 0.64
C LYS A 24 18.71 -0.56 0.53
N ARG A 25 18.18 0.65 0.27
CA ARG A 25 19.01 1.84 0.08
C ARG A 25 19.03 2.75 1.31
N VAL A 26 17.89 2.91 1.97
CA VAL A 26 17.75 3.92 3.05
C VAL A 26 17.36 3.34 4.39
N GLY A 27 17.16 2.02 4.46
CA GLY A 27 16.70 1.34 5.67
C GLY A 27 15.20 1.32 5.80
N PRO A 28 14.67 0.40 6.65
CA PRO A 28 13.22 0.17 6.74
C PRO A 28 12.42 1.36 7.28
N GLU A 29 12.97 2.11 8.23
CA GLU A 29 12.24 3.24 8.81
C GLU A 29 11.93 4.31 7.77
N LYS A 30 12.93 4.68 6.96
CA LYS A 30 12.78 5.72 5.94
C LYS A 30 11.98 5.22 4.75
N ALA A 31 12.07 3.93 4.46
CA ALA A 31 11.33 3.32 3.36
C ALA A 31 9.83 3.24 3.62
N ASN A 32 9.43 3.21 4.90
CA ASN A 32 8.03 3.08 5.29
C ASN A 32 7.37 4.44 5.54
N ARG A 33 7.51 5.34 4.56
CA ARG A 33 6.94 6.69 4.60
C ARG A 33 6.30 6.98 3.25
N PHE A 34 4.98 6.94 3.21
CA PHE A 34 4.21 7.05 1.97
C PHE A 34 3.52 8.40 1.79
N GLY A 35 3.67 9.30 2.76
CA GLY A 35 3.08 10.63 2.66
C GLY A 35 1.59 10.62 2.96
N ASP A 36 0.82 11.42 2.24
CA ASP A 36 -0.61 11.54 2.43
C ASP A 36 -1.40 10.79 1.35
N SER A 37 -2.72 10.78 1.49
CA SER A 37 -3.59 10.07 0.55
C SER A 37 -3.56 10.67 -0.85
N ASP A 38 -3.25 11.95 -1.01
CA ASP A 38 -3.10 12.57 -2.33
C ASP A 38 -1.86 12.02 -3.04
N GLU A 39 -0.77 11.77 -2.30
CA GLU A 39 0.43 11.14 -2.86
C GLU A 39 0.16 9.70 -3.27
N ILE A 40 -0.61 8.96 -2.46
CA ILE A 40 -1.05 7.60 -2.81
C ILE A 40 -1.91 7.64 -4.08
N ASN A 41 -2.83 8.59 -4.16
CA ASN A 41 -3.67 8.77 -5.34
C ASN A 41 -2.84 9.01 -6.60
N TYR A 42 -1.90 9.93 -6.53
CA TYR A 42 -1.04 10.26 -7.66
C TYR A 42 -0.17 9.06 -8.10
N LYS A 43 0.39 8.36 -7.14
CA LYS A 43 1.36 7.29 -7.43
C LYS A 43 0.70 5.99 -7.89
N TYR A 44 -0.43 5.61 -7.31
CA TYR A 44 -1.02 4.29 -7.53
C TYR A 44 -2.38 4.31 -8.22
N PHE A 45 -3.17 5.35 -8.01
CA PHE A 45 -4.56 5.42 -8.50
C PHE A 45 -4.87 6.78 -9.13
N ILE A 46 -4.03 7.20 -10.09
CA ILE A 46 -4.14 8.54 -10.66
C ILE A 46 -5.50 8.79 -11.33
N ASP A 47 -6.18 7.75 -11.80
CA ASP A 47 -7.48 7.86 -12.46
C ASP A 47 -8.67 7.83 -11.49
N ARG A 48 -8.40 7.74 -10.17
CA ARG A 48 -9.43 7.79 -9.13
C ARG A 48 -9.44 9.17 -8.47
N SER A 49 -10.56 9.50 -7.80
CA SER A 49 -10.65 10.75 -7.05
C SER A 49 -9.83 10.70 -5.76
N ASN A 50 -9.38 11.86 -5.30
CA ASN A 50 -8.70 11.98 -4.02
C ASN A 50 -9.56 11.49 -2.85
N ASP A 51 -10.86 11.80 -2.89
CA ASP A 51 -11.80 11.38 -1.84
C ASP A 51 -11.91 9.86 -1.77
N TYR A 52 -11.97 9.20 -2.93
CA TYR A 52 -12.05 7.75 -3.00
C TYR A 52 -10.80 7.11 -2.37
N VAL A 53 -9.63 7.62 -2.73
CA VAL A 53 -8.36 7.08 -2.23
C VAL A 53 -8.20 7.35 -0.73
N SER A 54 -8.63 8.52 -0.27
CA SER A 54 -8.64 8.82 1.16
C SER A 54 -9.53 7.84 1.93
N THR A 55 -10.71 7.54 1.41
CA THR A 55 -11.62 6.54 2.00
C THR A 55 -10.97 5.16 2.04
N LEU A 56 -10.29 4.78 0.97
CA LEU A 56 -9.56 3.52 0.89
C LEU A 56 -8.51 3.42 1.99
N CYS A 57 -7.73 4.48 2.18
CA CYS A 57 -6.71 4.54 3.24
C CYS A 57 -7.33 4.42 4.62
N TRP A 58 -8.44 5.12 4.91
CA TRP A 58 -9.11 5.01 6.21
C TRP A 58 -9.64 3.61 6.46
N THR A 59 -10.15 2.95 5.45
CA THR A 59 -10.61 1.57 5.58
C THR A 59 -9.45 0.64 5.94
N LEU A 60 -8.31 0.79 5.28
CA LEU A 60 -7.13 -0.02 5.59
C LEU A 60 -6.58 0.27 6.98
N LYS A 61 -6.65 1.53 7.43
CA LYS A 61 -6.26 1.87 8.80
C LYS A 61 -7.15 1.19 9.82
N ARG A 62 -8.48 1.25 9.64
CA ARG A 62 -9.42 0.62 10.56
C ARG A 62 -9.21 -0.88 10.67
N LYS A 63 -8.79 -1.51 9.58
CA LYS A 63 -8.51 -2.95 9.54
C LYS A 63 -7.10 -3.31 10.02
N GLY A 64 -6.27 -2.31 10.34
CA GLY A 64 -4.95 -2.54 10.91
C GLY A 64 -3.85 -2.81 9.91
N TYR A 65 -4.07 -2.55 8.61
CA TYR A 65 -3.05 -2.81 7.59
C TYR A 65 -2.10 -1.66 7.35
N ILE A 66 -2.57 -0.43 7.56
CA ILE A 66 -1.72 0.76 7.51
C ILE A 66 -1.96 1.61 8.74
N ASP A 67 -1.03 2.54 8.98
CA ASP A 67 -1.19 3.57 10.00
C ASP A 67 -1.21 4.93 9.31
N CYS A 68 -1.94 5.87 9.89
CA CYS A 68 -2.02 7.24 9.41
C CYS A 68 -2.78 8.09 10.42
N TYR A 69 -2.74 9.42 10.23
CA TYR A 69 -3.48 10.34 11.07
C TYR A 69 -4.25 11.34 10.22
N SER A 70 -5.28 11.98 10.82
CA SER A 70 -6.12 12.96 10.13
C SER A 70 -5.45 14.32 10.07
N GLY A 71 -5.55 14.98 8.90
CA GLY A 71 -5.10 16.34 8.70
C GLY A 71 -5.54 16.82 7.33
N ASP A 72 -5.99 18.10 7.24
CA ASP A 72 -6.44 18.69 5.98
C ASP A 72 -7.50 17.86 5.24
N ASN A 73 -8.38 17.22 6.01
CA ASN A 73 -9.47 16.37 5.50
C ASN A 73 -8.99 15.15 4.74
N LYS A 74 -7.80 14.66 5.04
CA LYS A 74 -7.23 13.46 4.39
C LYS A 74 -6.36 12.65 5.34
N ALA A 75 -5.99 11.47 4.92
CA ALA A 75 -5.04 10.62 5.65
C ALA A 75 -3.62 11.13 5.42
N ASN A 76 -2.84 11.27 6.49
CA ASN A 76 -1.46 11.75 6.46
C ASN A 76 -0.54 10.77 7.17
N GLY A 77 0.77 10.88 6.90
CA GLY A 77 1.78 10.08 7.58
C GLY A 77 1.57 8.59 7.38
N ILE A 78 1.20 8.19 6.17
CA ILE A 78 0.84 6.81 5.86
C ILE A 78 2.06 5.91 5.94
N SER A 79 1.92 4.80 6.65
CA SER A 79 2.94 3.74 6.75
C SER A 79 2.25 2.38 6.77
N ILE A 80 3.02 1.33 6.42
CA ILE A 80 2.54 -0.05 6.53
C ILE A 80 2.77 -0.50 7.97
N THR A 81 1.79 -1.18 8.56
CA THR A 81 1.94 -1.70 9.94
C THR A 81 2.90 -2.88 9.97
N ASP A 82 3.49 -3.13 11.15
CA ASP A 82 4.39 -4.26 11.33
C ASP A 82 3.72 -5.59 11.02
N ASP A 83 2.47 -5.76 11.42
CA ASP A 83 1.73 -6.99 11.13
C ASP A 83 1.60 -7.24 9.63
N THR A 84 1.37 -6.18 8.86
CA THR A 84 1.27 -6.28 7.41
C THR A 84 2.63 -6.62 6.78
N ILE A 85 3.69 -5.99 7.26
CA ILE A 85 5.05 -6.29 6.80
C ILE A 85 5.37 -7.76 7.08
N ILE A 86 5.10 -8.24 8.28
CA ILE A 86 5.34 -9.64 8.66
C ILE A 86 4.54 -10.59 7.77
N TYR A 87 3.28 -10.27 7.49
CA TYR A 87 2.47 -11.07 6.59
C TYR A 87 3.13 -11.23 5.22
N PHE A 88 3.58 -10.11 4.64
CA PHE A 88 4.23 -10.15 3.32
C PHE A 88 5.60 -10.82 3.35
N GLU A 89 6.37 -10.63 4.42
CA GLU A 89 7.66 -11.32 4.57
C GLU A 89 7.46 -12.83 4.59
N ASN A 90 6.45 -13.30 5.30
CA ASN A 90 6.15 -14.73 5.35
C ASN A 90 5.66 -15.25 4.00
N LYS A 91 4.89 -14.44 3.28
CA LYS A 91 4.32 -14.84 1.98
C LYS A 91 5.36 -14.85 0.87
N PHE A 92 6.19 -13.81 0.79
CA PHE A 92 7.09 -13.59 -0.34
C PHE A 92 8.56 -13.86 -0.05
N LYS A 93 8.94 -14.02 1.21
CA LYS A 93 10.34 -14.29 1.61
C LYS A 93 11.32 -13.26 1.05
N ASN A 94 10.91 -11.98 1.01
CA ASN A 94 11.68 -10.86 0.46
C ASN A 94 12.04 -11.02 -1.02
N ASN A 95 11.31 -11.87 -1.75
CA ASN A 95 11.54 -12.10 -3.17
C ASN A 95 10.71 -11.11 -3.99
N VAL A 96 11.37 -10.08 -4.54
CA VAL A 96 10.71 -9.04 -5.32
C VAL A 96 9.97 -9.61 -6.53
N SER A 97 10.52 -10.64 -7.17
CA SER A 97 9.88 -11.29 -8.32
C SER A 97 8.52 -11.87 -7.96
N LYS A 98 8.39 -12.50 -6.78
CA LYS A 98 7.12 -13.03 -6.31
C LYS A 98 6.11 -11.91 -6.00
N VAL A 99 6.59 -10.79 -5.48
CA VAL A 99 5.73 -9.62 -5.23
C VAL A 99 5.19 -9.08 -6.55
N LEU A 100 6.05 -8.95 -7.56
CA LEU A 100 5.65 -8.47 -8.88
C LEU A 100 4.64 -9.41 -9.55
N ASP A 101 4.83 -10.73 -9.40
CA ASP A 101 3.88 -11.71 -9.93
C ASP A 101 2.51 -11.55 -9.28
N ALA A 102 2.47 -11.34 -7.97
CA ALA A 102 1.22 -11.11 -7.25
C ALA A 102 0.52 -9.83 -7.72
N ILE A 103 1.28 -8.75 -7.95
CA ILE A 103 0.74 -7.50 -8.46
C ILE A 103 0.14 -7.72 -9.85
N ASN A 104 0.87 -8.40 -10.75
CA ASN A 104 0.38 -8.67 -12.10
C ASN A 104 -0.90 -9.49 -12.10
N GLU A 105 -1.02 -10.45 -11.21
CA GLU A 105 -2.23 -11.25 -11.05
C GLU A 105 -3.41 -10.37 -10.62
N LEU A 106 -3.20 -9.50 -9.63
CA LEU A 106 -4.26 -8.60 -9.14
C LEU A 106 -4.67 -7.56 -10.19
N LEU A 107 -3.78 -7.14 -11.07
CA LEU A 107 -4.09 -6.19 -12.14
C LEU A 107 -5.16 -6.69 -13.10
N ASN A 108 -5.40 -7.99 -13.17
CA ASN A 108 -6.50 -8.54 -13.96
C ASN A 108 -7.86 -8.11 -13.43
N PHE A 109 -7.94 -7.69 -12.16
CA PHE A 109 -9.17 -7.28 -11.50
C PHE A 109 -9.25 -5.78 -11.22
N VAL A 110 -8.14 -5.05 -11.40
CA VAL A 110 -8.07 -3.61 -11.09
C VAL A 110 -7.31 -2.91 -12.21
N PRO A 111 -7.94 -2.71 -13.38
CA PRO A 111 -7.24 -2.24 -14.59
C PRO A 111 -6.75 -0.79 -14.54
N LEU A 112 -7.29 0.06 -13.65
CA LEU A 112 -6.94 1.47 -13.57
C LEU A 112 -5.78 1.77 -12.63
N PHE A 113 -5.19 0.74 -12.06
CA PHE A 113 -4.04 0.88 -11.17
C PHE A 113 -2.78 1.17 -11.99
N LYS A 114 -1.90 2.02 -11.45
CA LYS A 114 -0.63 2.37 -12.09
C LYS A 114 0.62 1.91 -11.36
#